data_d6174d9c9ca4d549c2491f8c90e03034
#
_entry.id   d6174d9c9ca4d549c2491f8c90e03034
#
_cell.length_a   1.000
_cell.length_b   1.000
_cell.length_c   1.000
_cell.angle_alpha   90.00
_cell.angle_beta   90.00
_cell.angle_gamma   90.00
#
_symmetry.space_group_name_H-M   'P 1'
#
loop_
_entity.id
_entity.type
_entity.pdbx_description
1 polymer ?
#
loop_
_entity_poly.entity_id
_entity_poly.type
_entity_poly.pdbx_seq_one_letter_code
_entity_poly.pdbx_strand_id
1 'polypeptide(L)'
;MNIKKILTPKQLEVCQKEQYYYQQIGIKKHLLDIALSHHFIQKKETSKTYNLELMKEYEMVIAEERDDVLKILRKELLGETRLAELSQKVHKKVEQKNIPVREFQQKYTALLRVDPESIERKIKQFNAMDYEEDEVIDIFEMLLEYGIQRAASDIHINAYESFYWLRYRIDGKIVARYLLNHELAGRFALIIKERCNIDMINVYAPQGGSFSREYEHRTIDFRIEIAPSQYGENIVLRILDKASNIKSLNALFPKEHPMSEHVHHFVNQSTGFFLVVGPTGSGKTTTLNAILNQRDRLHEIIYTIEDPIEYKIDFVTQYQINEASGFTFSEGMKSIMRQDPDVIVIGEMRDRESILTGLKAAHSGHMVFSTLHTPNSFMAMERIRDEGGDLFILAYSLSGVVAQRLVPKLCSCKQPCTVEDGKVFFATESYGYEKGGCIRCNFTGYSGRALLMDMVFIPGDMRVRYQFYLALKNSTVFKAWEHFITFSYFQSAAYLFENGLCDYETLSRELLSLGYVHET
;
A
#
# COMPACT_ATOMS: atom_id res chain seq x y z
N MET A 1 5.48 22.08 30.07
CA MET A 1 5.91 22.73 28.79
C MET A 1 4.72 23.47 28.23
N ASN A 2 4.83 24.78 27.94
CA ASN A 2 3.67 25.53 27.43
C ASN A 2 3.59 25.36 25.91
N ILE A 3 2.80 24.38 25.49
CA ILE A 3 2.65 23.97 24.09
C ILE A 3 2.19 25.12 23.16
N LYS A 4 1.42 26.07 23.69
CA LYS A 4 0.95 27.26 22.95
C LYS A 4 2.09 28.20 22.51
N LYS A 5 3.29 28.07 23.11
CA LYS A 5 4.48 28.85 22.72
C LYS A 5 5.35 28.15 21.68
N ILE A 6 5.08 26.86 21.38
CA ILE A 6 5.90 26.03 20.50
C ILE A 6 5.23 25.86 19.14
N LEU A 7 3.90 25.78 19.12
CA LEU A 7 3.12 25.65 17.90
C LEU A 7 2.91 27.00 17.21
N THR A 8 2.95 26.99 15.89
CA THR A 8 2.47 28.13 15.12
C THR A 8 0.97 28.33 15.33
N PRO A 9 0.43 29.55 15.10
CA PRO A 9 -1.01 29.79 15.25
C PRO A 9 -1.88 28.80 14.47
N LYS A 10 -1.50 28.43 13.24
CA LYS A 10 -2.20 27.44 12.40
C LYS A 10 -2.14 26.02 12.99
N GLN A 11 -0.98 25.59 13.46
CA GLN A 11 -0.82 24.28 14.11
C GLN A 11 -1.62 24.20 15.41
N LEU A 12 -1.66 25.29 16.18
CA LEU A 12 -2.45 25.35 17.41
C LEU A 12 -3.95 25.27 17.09
N GLU A 13 -4.41 25.96 16.06
CA GLU A 13 -5.81 25.93 15.60
C GLU A 13 -6.24 24.50 15.24
N VAL A 14 -5.42 23.77 14.47
CA VAL A 14 -5.67 22.36 14.10
C VAL A 14 -5.78 21.50 15.36
N CYS A 15 -4.82 21.61 16.28
CA CYS A 15 -4.84 20.82 17.50
C CYS A 15 -6.06 21.13 18.39
N GLN A 16 -6.49 22.39 18.44
CA GLN A 16 -7.66 22.80 19.22
C GLN A 16 -8.97 22.30 18.59
N LYS A 17 -9.11 22.39 17.26
CA LYS A 17 -10.29 21.86 16.54
C LYS A 17 -10.40 20.34 16.72
N GLU A 18 -9.28 19.62 16.63
CA GLU A 18 -9.26 18.18 16.86
C GLU A 18 -9.52 17.82 18.33
N GLN A 19 -8.98 18.57 19.27
CA GLN A 19 -9.28 18.36 20.70
C GLN A 19 -10.76 18.55 20.99
N TYR A 20 -11.38 19.59 20.41
CA TYR A 20 -12.82 19.83 20.53
C TYR A 20 -13.63 18.68 19.94
N TYR A 21 -13.24 18.17 18.77
CA TYR A 21 -13.87 16.98 18.16
C TYR A 21 -13.81 15.78 19.07
N TYR A 22 -12.63 15.44 19.64
CA TYR A 22 -12.51 14.34 20.59
C TYR A 22 -13.38 14.53 21.84
N GLN A 23 -13.50 15.74 22.34
CA GLN A 23 -14.40 16.03 23.48
C GLN A 23 -15.86 15.76 23.13
N GLN A 24 -16.32 16.09 21.91
CA GLN A 24 -17.68 15.83 21.46
C GLN A 24 -18.03 14.34 21.41
N ILE A 25 -17.06 13.49 21.12
CA ILE A 25 -17.21 12.01 21.09
C ILE A 25 -16.78 11.33 22.38
N GLY A 26 -16.64 12.09 23.48
CA GLY A 26 -16.35 11.57 24.81
C GLY A 26 -14.90 11.14 25.07
N ILE A 27 -13.98 11.44 24.16
CA ILE A 27 -12.57 11.07 24.29
C ILE A 27 -11.76 12.25 24.82
N LYS A 28 -11.03 12.06 25.93
CA LYS A 28 -10.08 13.08 26.45
C LYS A 28 -8.72 12.91 25.81
N LYS A 29 -8.32 13.84 24.94
CA LYS A 29 -6.96 13.94 24.41
C LYS A 29 -6.31 15.27 24.79
N HIS A 30 -5.03 15.25 25.14
CA HIS A 30 -4.27 16.46 25.40
C HIS A 30 -3.76 17.08 24.09
N LEU A 31 -3.67 18.43 24.04
CA LEU A 31 -3.10 19.15 22.89
C LEU A 31 -1.69 18.66 22.51
N LEU A 32 -0.91 18.23 23.50
CA LEU A 32 0.42 17.68 23.26
C LEU A 32 0.37 16.38 22.46
N ASP A 33 -0.55 15.47 22.81
CA ASP A 33 -0.69 14.19 22.11
C ASP A 33 -1.16 14.38 20.67
N ILE A 34 -2.06 15.36 20.46
CA ILE A 34 -2.53 15.72 19.14
C ILE A 34 -1.40 16.36 18.31
N ALA A 35 -0.63 17.27 18.90
CA ALA A 35 0.50 17.91 18.22
C ALA A 35 1.62 16.89 17.87
N LEU A 36 1.83 15.89 18.73
CA LEU A 36 2.74 14.78 18.46
C LEU A 36 2.21 13.85 17.35
N SER A 37 0.89 13.55 17.34
CA SER A 37 0.29 12.71 16.28
C SER A 37 0.35 13.36 14.91
N HIS A 38 0.33 14.68 14.85
CA HIS A 38 0.49 15.45 13.61
C HIS A 38 1.95 15.80 13.29
N HIS A 39 2.91 15.32 14.06
CA HIS A 39 4.33 15.67 13.93
C HIS A 39 4.63 17.19 13.98
N PHE A 40 3.73 17.99 14.54
CA PHE A 40 3.96 19.43 14.76
C PHE A 40 4.99 19.70 15.86
N ILE A 41 5.19 18.72 16.74
CA ILE A 41 6.22 18.71 17.77
C ILE A 41 6.90 17.36 17.65
N GLN A 42 8.23 17.37 17.58
CA GLN A 42 8.99 16.16 17.74
C GLN A 42 9.07 15.85 19.23
N LYS A 43 8.81 14.61 19.61
CA LYS A 43 9.21 14.10 20.93
C LYS A 43 10.72 14.25 20.98
N LYS A 44 11.25 15.15 21.82
CA LYS A 44 12.66 15.11 22.15
C LYS A 44 12.88 13.79 22.86
N GLU A 45 13.15 12.76 22.10
CA GLU A 45 13.72 11.57 22.65
C GLU A 45 15.13 11.89 23.08
N THR A 46 15.46 11.44 24.28
CA THR A 46 16.82 11.39 24.79
C THR A 46 17.72 10.39 24.04
N SER A 47 17.23 9.77 22.96
CA SER A 47 18.07 9.09 21.99
C SER A 47 18.70 10.17 21.11
N LYS A 48 20.01 10.30 21.20
CA LYS A 48 20.82 11.18 20.36
C LYS A 48 20.58 10.84 18.90
N THR A 49 19.63 11.53 18.26
CA THR A 49 19.46 11.50 16.80
C THR A 49 20.68 12.19 16.25
N TYR A 50 21.63 11.41 15.72
CA TYR A 50 22.77 12.01 15.02
C TYR A 50 22.22 12.75 13.84
N ASN A 51 22.47 14.06 13.86
CA ASN A 51 21.98 14.99 12.88
C ASN A 51 22.37 14.51 11.47
N LEU A 52 21.45 14.57 10.52
CA LEU A 52 21.71 14.30 9.11
C LEU A 52 22.89 15.14 8.59
N GLU A 53 23.10 16.33 9.16
CA GLU A 53 24.27 17.17 8.91
C GLU A 53 25.58 16.46 9.27
N LEU A 54 25.65 15.75 10.39
CA LEU A 54 26.83 14.99 10.78
C LEU A 54 27.10 13.83 9.81
N MET A 55 26.05 13.15 9.35
CA MET A 55 26.19 12.09 8.33
C MET A 55 26.64 12.65 6.98
N LYS A 56 26.19 13.86 6.61
CA LYS A 56 26.66 14.58 5.42
C LYS A 56 28.10 15.06 5.58
N GLU A 57 28.44 15.68 6.72
CA GLU A 57 29.79 16.19 7.01
C GLU A 57 30.86 15.10 6.95
N TYR A 58 30.54 13.92 7.45
CA TYR A 58 31.46 12.77 7.48
C TYR A 58 31.24 11.77 6.35
N GLU A 59 30.31 12.00 5.42
CA GLU A 59 29.91 11.05 4.36
C GLU A 59 29.79 9.62 4.89
N MET A 60 28.92 9.40 5.89
CA MET A 60 28.79 8.12 6.59
C MET A 60 27.34 7.64 6.66
N VAL A 61 27.18 6.32 6.85
CA VAL A 61 25.92 5.66 7.16
C VAL A 61 26.04 5.00 8.52
N ILE A 62 25.14 5.25 9.45
CA ILE A 62 25.13 4.57 10.75
C ILE A 62 24.57 3.16 10.54
N ALA A 63 25.38 2.14 10.88
CA ALA A 63 24.98 0.74 10.82
C ALA A 63 24.36 0.25 12.12
N GLU A 64 24.96 0.63 13.26
CA GLU A 64 24.54 0.21 14.59
C GLU A 64 24.92 1.29 15.61
N GLU A 65 24.04 1.52 16.56
CA GLU A 65 24.33 2.40 17.71
C GLU A 65 24.03 1.65 19.01
N ARG A 66 25.01 1.64 19.90
CA ARG A 66 24.90 1.18 21.30
C ARG A 66 25.26 2.33 22.24
N ASP A 67 25.10 2.12 23.53
CA ASP A 67 25.31 3.18 24.52
C ASP A 67 26.72 3.80 24.44
N ASP A 68 27.72 3.01 24.15
CA ASP A 68 29.14 3.39 24.14
C ASP A 68 29.80 3.31 22.75
N VAL A 69 29.15 2.70 21.75
CA VAL A 69 29.74 2.45 20.43
C VAL A 69 28.82 2.90 19.32
N LEU A 70 29.37 3.60 18.32
CA LEU A 70 28.74 3.95 17.06
C LEU A 70 29.44 3.23 15.91
N LYS A 71 28.77 2.33 15.22
CA LYS A 71 29.30 1.69 14.00
C LYS A 71 28.84 2.42 12.76
N ILE A 72 29.80 2.85 11.94
CA ILE A 72 29.55 3.57 10.69
C ILE A 72 30.05 2.80 9.48
N LEU A 73 29.34 2.97 8.36
CA LEU A 73 29.73 2.45 7.05
C LEU A 73 30.17 3.60 6.16
N ARG A 74 31.23 3.40 5.40
CA ARG A 74 31.77 4.39 4.46
C ARG A 74 32.31 3.73 3.21
N LYS A 75 32.39 4.52 2.12
CA LYS A 75 33.08 4.11 0.88
C LYS A 75 34.62 4.14 1.04
N GLU A 76 35.13 5.01 1.94
CA GLU A 76 36.54 5.15 2.30
C GLU A 76 36.63 5.39 3.80
N LEU A 77 37.64 4.81 4.46
CA LEU A 77 37.81 4.97 5.90
C LEU A 77 38.26 6.40 6.24
N LEU A 78 37.80 6.91 7.38
CA LEU A 78 38.30 8.17 7.96
C LEU A 78 39.72 7.99 8.45
N GLY A 79 40.57 8.99 8.27
CA GLY A 79 41.84 9.08 8.95
C GLY A 79 41.65 9.25 10.48
N GLU A 80 42.69 8.90 11.27
CA GLU A 80 42.63 8.87 12.74
C GLU A 80 42.16 10.19 13.33
N THR A 81 42.61 11.33 12.81
CA THR A 81 42.23 12.66 13.31
C THR A 81 40.71 12.91 13.16
N ARG A 82 40.16 12.66 11.97
CA ARG A 82 38.72 12.85 11.73
C ARG A 82 37.85 11.84 12.48
N LEU A 83 38.38 10.63 12.71
CA LEU A 83 37.70 9.62 13.51
C LEU A 83 37.64 10.03 15.00
N ALA A 84 38.73 10.60 15.52
CA ALA A 84 38.79 11.14 16.87
C ALA A 84 37.81 12.33 17.04
N GLU A 85 37.77 13.25 16.07
CA GLU A 85 36.83 14.38 16.07
C GLU A 85 35.36 13.89 16.08
N LEU A 86 35.05 12.91 15.25
CA LEU A 86 33.72 12.32 15.24
C LEU A 86 33.38 11.65 16.57
N SER A 87 34.30 10.86 17.14
CA SER A 87 34.14 10.23 18.45
C SER A 87 33.86 11.26 19.55
N GLN A 88 34.57 12.39 19.53
CA GLN A 88 34.35 13.49 20.46
C GLN A 88 32.97 14.17 20.27
N LYS A 89 32.58 14.44 19.01
CA LYS A 89 31.27 15.04 18.68
C LYS A 89 30.12 14.15 19.13
N VAL A 90 30.22 12.83 18.96
CA VAL A 90 29.15 11.89 19.30
C VAL A 90 29.22 11.36 20.73
N HIS A 91 30.30 11.63 21.45
CA HIS A 91 30.60 11.11 22.80
C HIS A 91 30.55 9.58 22.90
N LYS A 92 30.99 8.88 21.83
CA LYS A 92 31.02 7.42 21.73
C LYS A 92 32.28 6.96 21.01
N LYS A 93 32.69 5.72 21.25
CA LYS A 93 33.69 5.07 20.44
C LYS A 93 33.12 4.84 19.03
N VAL A 94 33.81 5.31 18.00
CA VAL A 94 33.39 5.11 16.62
C VAL A 94 34.14 3.96 15.98
N GLU A 95 33.42 2.95 15.54
CA GLU A 95 33.94 1.83 14.75
C GLU A 95 33.50 2.02 13.29
N GLN A 96 34.45 2.00 12.37
CA GLN A 96 34.15 2.21 10.95
C GLN A 96 34.39 0.93 10.15
N LYS A 97 33.53 0.72 9.13
CA LYS A 97 33.64 -0.37 8.18
C LYS A 97 33.58 0.17 6.76
N ASN A 98 34.55 -0.27 5.93
CA ASN A 98 34.50 0.02 4.51
C ASN A 98 33.53 -0.93 3.80
N ILE A 99 32.69 -0.39 2.90
CA ILE A 99 31.78 -1.14 2.06
C ILE A 99 31.92 -0.71 0.59
N PRO A 100 31.55 -1.57 -0.38
CA PRO A 100 31.60 -1.23 -1.80
C PRO A 100 30.90 0.09 -2.12
N VAL A 101 31.47 0.89 -3.01
CA VAL A 101 30.95 2.22 -3.38
C VAL A 101 29.47 2.15 -3.78
N ARG A 102 29.05 1.14 -4.54
CA ARG A 102 27.67 0.95 -4.94
C ARG A 102 26.72 0.72 -3.75
N GLU A 103 27.14 -0.14 -2.82
CA GLU A 103 26.39 -0.40 -1.58
C GLU A 103 26.31 0.84 -0.70
N PHE A 104 27.43 1.57 -0.58
CA PHE A 104 27.47 2.83 0.16
C PHE A 104 26.53 3.85 -0.46
N GLN A 105 26.59 4.07 -1.77
CA GLN A 105 25.71 5.00 -2.48
C GLN A 105 24.22 4.67 -2.26
N GLN A 106 23.83 3.40 -2.37
CA GLN A 106 22.46 2.98 -2.12
C GLN A 106 22.00 3.32 -0.68
N LYS A 107 22.83 3.02 0.32
CA LYS A 107 22.53 3.30 1.72
C LYS A 107 22.56 4.80 2.03
N TYR A 108 23.53 5.51 1.48
CA TYR A 108 23.72 6.94 1.70
C TYR A 108 22.65 7.78 1.02
N THR A 109 22.30 7.47 -0.21
CA THR A 109 21.17 8.12 -0.92
C THR A 109 19.85 7.85 -0.19
N ALA A 110 19.67 6.66 0.38
CA ALA A 110 18.51 6.35 1.20
C ALA A 110 18.44 7.21 2.50
N LEU A 111 19.57 7.70 2.99
CA LEU A 111 19.66 8.62 4.15
C LEU A 111 19.53 10.10 3.77
N LEU A 112 20.04 10.48 2.61
CA LEU A 112 19.88 11.83 2.04
C LEU A 112 18.47 12.06 1.46
N ARG A 113 17.50 11.26 1.85
CA ARG A 113 16.08 11.44 1.51
C ARG A 113 15.66 12.85 1.88
N VAL A 114 14.74 13.39 1.08
CA VAL A 114 14.22 14.75 1.28
C VAL A 114 13.84 14.93 2.75
N ASP A 115 14.57 15.81 3.41
CA ASP A 115 14.42 16.04 4.84
C ASP A 115 13.11 16.81 5.11
N PRO A 116 12.18 16.25 5.89
CA PRO A 116 10.92 16.91 6.22
C PRO A 116 11.09 18.31 6.85
N GLU A 117 12.15 18.51 7.64
CA GLU A 117 12.43 19.80 8.28
C GLU A 117 12.86 20.85 7.25
N SER A 118 13.60 20.42 6.22
CA SER A 118 13.99 21.27 5.11
C SER A 118 12.79 21.74 4.31
N ILE A 119 11.85 20.83 4.01
CA ILE A 119 10.59 21.18 3.35
C ILE A 119 9.79 22.17 4.21
N GLU A 120 9.62 21.86 5.51
CA GLU A 120 8.87 22.72 6.43
C GLU A 120 9.49 24.12 6.55
N ARG A 121 10.82 24.21 6.57
CA ARG A 121 11.55 25.47 6.58
C ARG A 121 11.26 26.30 5.33
N LYS A 122 11.33 25.69 4.13
CA LYS A 122 11.01 26.38 2.87
C LYS A 122 9.54 26.82 2.81
N ILE A 123 8.60 25.98 3.24
CA ILE A 123 7.19 26.36 3.34
C ILE A 123 6.98 27.56 4.28
N LYS A 124 7.69 27.60 5.42
CA LYS A 124 7.62 28.73 6.37
C LYS A 124 8.28 30.00 5.85
N GLN A 125 9.33 29.89 5.05
CA GLN A 125 10.04 30.99 4.45
C GLN A 125 9.32 31.58 3.23
N PHE A 126 8.41 30.82 2.63
CA PHE A 126 7.63 31.31 1.50
C PHE A 126 6.86 32.59 1.84
N ASN A 127 7.16 33.66 1.09
CA ASN A 127 6.51 34.94 1.20
C ASN A 127 5.69 35.21 -0.06
N ALA A 128 4.39 35.30 0.07
CA ALA A 128 3.47 35.51 -1.06
C ALA A 128 3.68 36.87 -1.81
N MET A 129 4.36 37.85 -1.18
CA MET A 129 4.61 39.15 -1.80
C MET A 129 5.97 39.24 -2.52
N ASP A 130 6.88 38.33 -2.24
CA ASP A 130 8.24 38.36 -2.77
C ASP A 130 8.78 36.93 -2.86
N TYR A 131 8.42 36.19 -3.94
CA TYR A 131 8.90 34.85 -4.21
C TYR A 131 9.28 34.72 -5.69
N GLU A 132 10.24 33.83 -5.94
CA GLU A 132 10.58 33.39 -7.29
C GLU A 132 9.75 32.15 -7.65
N GLU A 133 9.29 32.05 -8.90
CA GLU A 133 8.48 30.92 -9.35
C GLU A 133 9.22 29.58 -9.20
N ASP A 134 10.54 29.60 -9.43
CA ASP A 134 11.41 28.44 -9.22
C ASP A 134 11.42 27.94 -7.77
N GLU A 135 11.25 28.82 -6.78
CA GLU A 135 11.15 28.39 -5.37
C GLU A 135 9.88 27.60 -5.10
N VAL A 136 8.77 28.01 -5.70
CA VAL A 136 7.48 27.32 -5.56
C VAL A 136 7.55 25.94 -6.22
N ILE A 137 8.13 25.87 -7.42
CA ILE A 137 8.35 24.61 -8.14
C ILE A 137 9.24 23.69 -7.32
N ASP A 138 10.32 24.21 -6.75
CA ASP A 138 11.26 23.41 -5.94
C ASP A 138 10.58 22.83 -4.67
N ILE A 139 9.77 23.63 -3.96
CA ILE A 139 8.98 23.14 -2.81
C ILE A 139 8.02 22.02 -3.26
N PHE A 140 7.34 22.22 -4.39
CA PHE A 140 6.40 21.24 -4.93
C PHE A 140 7.12 19.94 -5.31
N GLU A 141 8.27 20.04 -5.98
CA GLU A 141 9.12 18.88 -6.33
C GLU A 141 9.59 18.10 -5.09
N MET A 142 10.03 18.83 -4.05
CA MET A 142 10.43 18.20 -2.78
C MET A 142 9.26 17.44 -2.13
N LEU A 143 8.04 17.98 -2.22
CA LEU A 143 6.83 17.31 -1.69
C LEU A 143 6.48 16.03 -2.47
N LEU A 144 6.57 16.07 -3.80
CA LEU A 144 6.39 14.88 -4.64
C LEU A 144 7.45 13.82 -4.33
N GLU A 145 8.70 14.23 -4.27
CA GLU A 145 9.82 13.35 -3.96
C GLU A 145 9.70 12.70 -2.58
N TYR A 146 9.32 13.47 -1.58
CA TYR A 146 9.01 12.92 -0.26
C TYR A 146 7.94 11.82 -0.32
N GLY A 147 6.85 12.06 -1.07
CA GLY A 147 5.79 11.08 -1.28
C GLY A 147 6.30 9.78 -1.93
N ILE A 148 7.10 9.92 -3.00
CA ILE A 148 7.70 8.77 -3.71
C ILE A 148 8.62 7.98 -2.77
N GLN A 149 9.52 8.63 -2.06
CA GLN A 149 10.49 7.99 -1.15
C GLN A 149 9.82 7.26 0.00
N ARG A 150 8.68 7.74 0.45
CA ARG A 150 7.88 7.12 1.52
C ARG A 150 6.90 6.08 1.01
N ALA A 151 6.92 5.77 -0.29
CA ALA A 151 5.96 4.88 -0.94
C ALA A 151 4.51 5.26 -0.61
N ALA A 152 4.23 6.57 -0.59
CA ALA A 152 2.87 7.05 -0.42
C ALA A 152 2.03 6.63 -1.63
N SER A 153 0.81 6.19 -1.41
CA SER A 153 -0.14 5.91 -2.49
C SER A 153 -0.82 7.17 -3.00
N ASP A 154 -1.08 8.13 -2.10
CA ASP A 154 -1.78 9.36 -2.44
C ASP A 154 -1.20 10.55 -1.65
N ILE A 155 -1.23 11.74 -2.27
CA ILE A 155 -0.99 13.03 -1.64
C ILE A 155 -2.30 13.80 -1.69
N HIS A 156 -2.78 14.25 -0.54
CA HIS A 156 -4.00 15.04 -0.41
C HIS A 156 -3.65 16.47 -0.03
N ILE A 157 -4.13 17.45 -0.78
CA ILE A 157 -4.02 18.88 -0.48
C ILE A 157 -5.45 19.41 -0.33
N ASN A 158 -5.91 19.57 0.90
CA ASN A 158 -7.29 19.92 1.20
C ASN A 158 -7.42 21.33 1.75
N ALA A 159 -8.36 22.09 1.20
CA ALA A 159 -8.67 23.45 1.58
C ALA A 159 -9.49 23.51 2.88
N TYR A 160 -9.08 24.37 3.79
CA TYR A 160 -9.80 24.79 4.99
C TYR A 160 -9.84 26.30 5.06
N GLU A 161 -10.65 26.86 5.94
CA GLU A 161 -10.87 28.30 6.05
C GLU A 161 -9.60 29.13 6.14
N SER A 162 -8.61 28.71 6.93
CA SER A 162 -7.39 29.50 7.22
C SER A 162 -6.11 28.92 6.62
N PHE A 163 -6.16 27.71 6.04
CA PHE A 163 -4.99 26.99 5.53
C PHE A 163 -5.38 25.87 4.59
N TYR A 164 -4.39 25.34 3.87
CA TYR A 164 -4.48 24.04 3.22
C TYR A 164 -3.69 23.01 4.01
N TRP A 165 -4.22 21.78 4.08
CA TRP A 165 -3.55 20.67 4.74
C TRP A 165 -3.03 19.67 3.73
N LEU A 166 -1.70 19.50 3.66
CA LEU A 166 -1.06 18.50 2.85
C LEU A 166 -0.81 17.24 3.70
N ARG A 167 -1.35 16.13 3.22
CA ARG A 167 -1.31 14.84 3.90
C ARG A 167 -0.93 13.75 2.91
N TYR A 168 -0.21 12.75 3.39
CA TYR A 168 0.17 11.57 2.61
C TYR A 168 -0.59 10.35 3.09
N ARG A 169 -0.98 9.47 2.17
CA ARG A 169 -1.44 8.13 2.50
C ARG A 169 -0.25 7.18 2.37
N ILE A 170 0.25 6.68 3.48
CA ILE A 170 1.40 5.77 3.56
C ILE A 170 0.93 4.48 4.22
N ASP A 171 1.18 3.33 3.60
CA ASP A 171 0.71 2.01 4.07
C ASP A 171 -0.78 1.99 4.45
N GLY A 172 -1.62 2.71 3.67
CA GLY A 172 -3.06 2.83 3.87
C GLY A 172 -3.49 3.84 4.93
N LYS A 173 -2.58 4.39 5.74
CA LYS A 173 -2.86 5.36 6.80
C LYS A 173 -2.57 6.79 6.34
N ILE A 174 -3.41 7.73 6.77
CA ILE A 174 -3.15 9.16 6.55
C ILE A 174 -2.11 9.66 7.55
N VAL A 175 -1.05 10.26 7.03
CA VAL A 175 -0.02 10.95 7.80
C VAL A 175 -0.13 12.44 7.48
N ALA A 176 -0.53 13.23 8.46
CA ALA A 176 -0.56 14.69 8.36
C ALA A 176 0.87 15.23 8.36
N ARG A 177 1.17 16.17 7.45
CA ARG A 177 2.56 16.60 7.33
C ARG A 177 2.73 18.11 7.32
N TYR A 178 2.12 18.83 6.37
CA TYR A 178 2.40 20.25 6.18
C TYR A 178 1.13 21.09 6.16
N LEU A 179 1.20 22.26 6.75
CA LEU A 179 0.19 23.29 6.63
C LEU A 179 0.71 24.35 5.64
N LEU A 180 -0.08 24.59 4.59
CA LEU A 180 0.22 25.54 3.54
C LEU A 180 -0.68 26.77 3.71
N ASN A 181 -0.20 27.93 3.32
CA ASN A 181 -1.09 29.09 3.14
C ASN A 181 -1.86 28.97 1.82
N HIS A 182 -2.92 29.76 1.65
CA HIS A 182 -3.77 29.71 0.46
C HIS A 182 -3.01 30.05 -0.83
N GLU A 183 -2.08 31.01 -0.75
CA GLU A 183 -1.29 31.41 -1.91
C GLU A 183 -0.40 30.28 -2.43
N LEU A 184 0.40 29.67 -1.56
CA LEU A 184 1.29 28.56 -1.95
C LEU A 184 0.49 27.36 -2.50
N ALA A 185 -0.65 27.03 -1.86
CA ALA A 185 -1.50 25.95 -2.34
C ALA A 185 -2.14 26.27 -3.70
N GLY A 186 -2.56 27.50 -3.91
CA GLY A 186 -3.06 27.99 -5.20
C GLY A 186 -2.01 27.88 -6.31
N ARG A 187 -0.74 28.22 -5.99
CA ARG A 187 0.38 28.03 -6.94
C ARG A 187 0.61 26.54 -7.28
N PHE A 188 0.53 25.66 -6.30
CA PHE A 188 0.60 24.21 -6.56
C PHE A 188 -0.54 23.75 -7.47
N ALA A 189 -1.76 24.26 -7.28
CA ALA A 189 -2.88 23.93 -8.17
C ALA A 189 -2.58 24.34 -9.63
N LEU A 190 -2.01 25.53 -9.86
CA LEU A 190 -1.64 25.99 -11.19
C LEU A 190 -0.55 25.11 -11.83
N ILE A 191 0.53 24.80 -11.08
CA ILE A 191 1.60 23.89 -11.55
C ILE A 191 1.03 22.52 -11.93
N ILE A 192 0.12 21.99 -11.12
CA ILE A 192 -0.51 20.69 -11.38
C ILE A 192 -1.37 20.74 -12.65
N LYS A 193 -2.20 21.78 -12.78
CA LYS A 193 -3.07 21.96 -13.95
C LYS A 193 -2.26 22.12 -15.24
N GLU A 194 -1.18 22.88 -15.20
CA GLU A 194 -0.25 23.03 -16.32
C GLU A 194 0.37 21.70 -16.74
N ARG A 195 0.91 20.94 -15.77
CA ARG A 195 1.52 19.62 -16.04
C ARG A 195 0.53 18.60 -16.61
N CYS A 196 -0.71 18.69 -16.22
CA CYS A 196 -1.79 17.83 -16.71
C CYS A 196 -2.40 18.32 -18.03
N ASN A 197 -2.04 19.52 -18.49
CA ASN A 197 -2.65 20.17 -19.64
C ASN A 197 -4.19 20.26 -19.54
N ILE A 198 -4.68 20.66 -18.35
CA ILE A 198 -6.10 20.86 -18.05
C ILE A 198 -6.39 22.34 -17.83
N ASP A 199 -7.69 22.70 -17.80
CA ASP A 199 -8.10 24.09 -17.74
C ASP A 199 -7.65 24.78 -16.44
N MET A 200 -6.77 25.79 -16.58
CA MET A 200 -6.21 26.54 -15.44
C MET A 200 -7.18 27.54 -14.84
N ILE A 201 -8.18 28.00 -15.63
CA ILE A 201 -9.09 29.08 -15.22
C ILE A 201 -10.33 28.50 -14.52
N ASN A 202 -10.77 27.33 -14.95
CA ASN A 202 -11.96 26.71 -14.36
C ASN A 202 -11.66 26.16 -12.96
N VAL A 203 -12.25 26.80 -11.96
CA VAL A 203 -12.16 26.39 -10.55
C VAL A 203 -13.50 25.91 -9.99
N TYR A 204 -14.53 25.82 -10.83
CA TYR A 204 -15.92 25.54 -10.43
C TYR A 204 -16.37 24.11 -10.75
N ALA A 205 -15.62 23.38 -11.55
CA ALA A 205 -15.95 22.01 -11.92
C ALA A 205 -14.80 21.04 -11.58
N PRO A 206 -15.11 19.78 -11.22
CA PRO A 206 -14.08 18.75 -11.07
C PRO A 206 -13.27 18.57 -12.35
N GLN A 207 -11.97 18.38 -12.22
CA GLN A 207 -11.04 18.16 -13.32
C GLN A 207 -10.10 17.02 -12.97
N GLY A 208 -9.90 16.10 -13.92
CA GLY A 208 -8.95 15.01 -13.79
C GLY A 208 -7.83 15.12 -14.84
N GLY A 209 -6.66 14.63 -14.50
CA GLY A 209 -5.52 14.62 -15.39
C GLY A 209 -4.41 13.67 -14.96
N SER A 210 -3.34 13.68 -15.71
CA SER A 210 -2.15 12.90 -15.35
C SER A 210 -0.89 13.55 -15.88
N PHE A 211 0.22 13.34 -15.17
CA PHE A 211 1.54 13.67 -15.64
C PHE A 211 2.55 12.61 -15.18
N SER A 212 3.72 12.56 -15.81
CA SER A 212 4.79 11.65 -15.45
C SER A 212 6.03 12.42 -15.02
N ARG A 213 6.81 11.81 -14.14
CA ARG A 213 8.09 12.34 -13.65
C ARG A 213 9.15 11.25 -13.65
N GLU A 214 10.35 11.58 -14.09
CA GLU A 214 11.51 10.71 -13.91
C GLU A 214 12.06 10.79 -12.49
N TYR A 215 12.29 9.62 -11.88
CA TYR A 215 12.86 9.50 -10.55
C TYR A 215 13.77 8.28 -10.47
N GLU A 216 15.07 8.46 -10.16
CA GLU A 216 16.05 7.37 -10.02
C GLU A 216 16.01 6.34 -11.17
N HIS A 217 16.04 6.82 -12.44
CA HIS A 217 15.99 6.02 -13.66
C HIS A 217 14.69 5.23 -13.89
N ARG A 218 13.59 5.66 -13.29
CA ARG A 218 12.25 5.11 -13.49
C ARG A 218 11.22 6.23 -13.62
N THR A 219 10.18 5.97 -14.39
CA THR A 219 9.08 6.90 -14.56
C THR A 219 8.02 6.66 -13.51
N ILE A 220 7.66 7.70 -12.76
CA ILE A 220 6.55 7.71 -11.82
C ILE A 220 5.39 8.46 -12.47
N ASP A 221 4.24 7.82 -12.58
CA ASP A 221 3.03 8.45 -13.08
C ASP A 221 2.21 9.00 -11.91
N PHE A 222 1.59 10.15 -12.13
CA PHE A 222 0.65 10.76 -11.19
C PHE A 222 -0.72 10.88 -11.86
N ARG A 223 -1.76 10.37 -11.21
CA ARG A 223 -3.16 10.65 -11.55
C ARG A 223 -3.70 11.68 -10.60
N ILE A 224 -4.33 12.69 -11.16
CA ILE A 224 -4.76 13.88 -10.43
C ILE A 224 -6.27 13.98 -10.49
N GLU A 225 -6.86 14.32 -9.36
CA GLU A 225 -8.24 14.74 -9.25
C GLU A 225 -8.27 16.07 -8.50
N ILE A 226 -8.88 17.08 -9.10
CA ILE A 226 -9.08 18.40 -8.53
C ILE A 226 -10.58 18.65 -8.47
N ALA A 227 -11.08 19.02 -7.30
CA ALA A 227 -12.49 19.30 -7.12
C ALA A 227 -12.69 20.58 -6.30
N PRO A 228 -13.66 21.45 -6.66
CA PRO A 228 -13.97 22.63 -5.89
C PRO A 228 -14.53 22.28 -4.50
N SER A 229 -14.17 23.10 -3.51
CA SER A 229 -14.74 23.04 -2.17
C SER A 229 -15.08 24.44 -1.67
N GLN A 230 -15.68 24.53 -0.49
CA GLN A 230 -16.08 25.82 0.10
C GLN A 230 -14.92 26.82 0.25
N TYR A 231 -13.69 26.33 0.49
CA TYR A 231 -12.54 27.19 0.82
C TYR A 231 -11.45 27.18 -0.26
N GLY A 232 -11.70 26.53 -1.40
CA GLY A 232 -10.78 26.42 -2.51
C GLY A 232 -10.78 25.04 -3.16
N GLU A 233 -9.83 24.74 -4.00
CA GLU A 233 -9.74 23.46 -4.70
C GLU A 233 -9.09 22.39 -3.81
N ASN A 234 -9.75 21.24 -3.67
CA ASN A 234 -9.14 20.05 -3.10
C ASN A 234 -8.43 19.26 -4.19
N ILE A 235 -7.21 18.84 -3.92
CA ILE A 235 -6.36 18.14 -4.88
C ILE A 235 -5.95 16.80 -4.29
N VAL A 236 -6.10 15.74 -5.09
CA VAL A 236 -5.57 14.41 -4.78
C VAL A 236 -4.62 13.99 -5.90
N LEU A 237 -3.39 13.67 -5.54
CA LEU A 237 -2.40 13.11 -6.46
C LEU A 237 -2.17 11.66 -6.07
N ARG A 238 -2.59 10.73 -6.91
CA ARG A 238 -2.28 9.30 -6.77
C ARG A 238 -0.93 9.00 -7.40
N ILE A 239 -0.03 8.40 -6.63
CA ILE A 239 1.33 8.04 -7.06
C ILE A 239 1.31 6.62 -7.62
N LEU A 240 1.68 6.46 -8.87
CA LEU A 240 1.74 5.18 -9.57
C LEU A 240 3.21 4.83 -9.89
N ASP A 241 3.89 4.26 -8.89
CA ASP A 241 5.25 3.75 -9.07
C ASP A 241 5.20 2.32 -9.62
N LYS A 242 5.30 2.20 -10.94
CA LYS A 242 5.19 0.92 -11.66
C LYS A 242 6.30 -0.06 -11.28
N ALA A 243 7.51 0.44 -11.01
CA ALA A 243 8.66 -0.41 -10.73
C ALA A 243 8.67 -0.98 -9.30
N SER A 244 8.17 -0.22 -8.32
CA SER A 244 8.18 -0.65 -6.90
C SER A 244 7.10 -1.67 -6.56
N ASN A 245 6.06 -1.80 -7.40
CA ASN A 245 4.89 -2.64 -7.14
C ASN A 245 4.96 -4.03 -7.78
N ILE A 246 5.97 -4.31 -8.60
CA ILE A 246 6.17 -5.64 -9.18
C ILE A 246 6.73 -6.57 -8.11
N LYS A 247 5.86 -7.35 -7.49
CA LYS A 247 6.26 -8.40 -6.55
C LYS A 247 6.30 -9.75 -7.24
N SER A 248 7.28 -10.59 -6.89
CA SER A 248 7.24 -12.00 -7.29
C SER A 248 6.20 -12.76 -6.46
N LEU A 249 5.69 -13.87 -6.98
CA LEU A 249 4.79 -14.74 -6.23
C LEU A 249 5.44 -15.25 -4.94
N ASN A 250 6.75 -15.54 -4.96
CA ASN A 250 7.54 -15.93 -3.80
C ASN A 250 7.66 -14.81 -2.74
N ALA A 251 7.54 -13.53 -3.12
CA ALA A 251 7.53 -12.43 -2.17
C ALA A 251 6.19 -12.29 -1.44
N LEU A 252 5.09 -12.74 -2.07
CA LEU A 252 3.76 -12.79 -1.47
C LEU A 252 3.55 -14.09 -0.68
N PHE A 253 4.06 -15.20 -1.21
CA PHE A 253 3.98 -16.53 -0.64
C PHE A 253 5.39 -17.13 -0.53
N PRO A 254 6.18 -16.74 0.47
CA PRO A 254 7.51 -17.32 0.69
C PRO A 254 7.38 -18.83 0.97
N LYS A 255 8.47 -19.57 0.81
CA LYS A 255 8.46 -21.05 0.97
C LYS A 255 7.94 -21.50 2.32
N GLU A 256 8.15 -20.70 3.34
CA GLU A 256 7.71 -20.93 4.72
C GLU A 256 6.20 -20.68 4.92
N HIS A 257 5.54 -20.05 3.94
CA HIS A 257 4.10 -19.81 4.02
C HIS A 257 3.34 -21.14 3.81
N PRO A 258 2.37 -21.49 4.70
CA PRO A 258 1.66 -22.79 4.63
C PRO A 258 1.02 -23.08 3.27
N MET A 259 0.62 -22.03 2.54
CA MET A 259 -0.07 -22.14 1.25
C MET A 259 0.85 -21.97 0.04
N SER A 260 2.16 -21.84 0.22
CA SER A 260 3.09 -21.57 -0.89
C SER A 260 2.97 -22.62 -2.00
N GLU A 261 3.07 -23.89 -1.67
CA GLU A 261 2.99 -25.00 -2.65
C GLU A 261 1.63 -25.05 -3.35
N HIS A 262 0.54 -24.85 -2.60
CA HIS A 262 -0.81 -24.85 -3.16
C HIS A 262 -0.98 -23.72 -4.18
N VAL A 263 -0.59 -22.49 -3.82
CA VAL A 263 -0.70 -21.34 -4.73
C VAL A 263 0.12 -21.57 -6.00
N HIS A 264 1.37 -22.02 -5.86
CA HIS A 264 2.21 -22.33 -7.01
C HIS A 264 1.62 -23.43 -7.89
N HIS A 265 1.03 -24.48 -7.31
CA HIS A 265 0.39 -25.56 -8.05
C HIS A 265 -0.81 -25.05 -8.87
N PHE A 266 -1.74 -24.33 -8.23
CA PHE A 266 -2.97 -23.90 -8.90
C PHE A 266 -2.74 -22.78 -9.91
N VAL A 267 -1.78 -21.89 -9.65
CA VAL A 267 -1.41 -20.81 -10.58
C VAL A 267 -0.80 -21.34 -11.88
N ASN A 268 -0.12 -22.47 -11.83
CA ASN A 268 0.55 -23.09 -13.00
C ASN A 268 -0.31 -24.13 -13.74
N GLN A 269 -1.58 -24.29 -13.38
CA GLN A 269 -2.50 -25.14 -14.14
C GLN A 269 -2.72 -24.57 -15.55
N SER A 270 -2.94 -25.46 -16.53
CA SER A 270 -3.21 -25.09 -17.91
C SER A 270 -4.66 -24.65 -18.15
N THR A 271 -5.58 -25.09 -17.29
CA THR A 271 -7.01 -24.80 -17.41
C THR A 271 -7.62 -24.51 -16.05
N GLY A 272 -8.65 -23.67 -16.02
CA GLY A 272 -9.40 -23.41 -14.80
C GLY A 272 -9.81 -21.96 -14.65
N PHE A 273 -10.50 -21.68 -13.55
CA PHE A 273 -10.96 -20.36 -13.18
C PHE A 273 -10.41 -19.98 -11.81
N PHE A 274 -9.55 -18.99 -11.75
CA PHE A 274 -8.90 -18.55 -10.51
C PHE A 274 -9.27 -17.10 -10.19
N LEU A 275 -9.76 -16.86 -8.98
CA LEU A 275 -10.23 -15.56 -8.53
C LEU A 275 -9.34 -14.98 -7.43
N VAL A 276 -9.02 -13.70 -7.58
CA VAL A 276 -8.44 -12.89 -6.51
C VAL A 276 -9.48 -11.85 -6.08
N VAL A 277 -10.00 -11.97 -4.87
CA VAL A 277 -11.12 -11.15 -4.41
C VAL A 277 -10.74 -10.30 -3.18
N GLY A 278 -11.46 -9.23 -2.96
CA GLY A 278 -11.23 -8.32 -1.82
C GLY A 278 -11.67 -6.90 -2.12
N PRO A 279 -11.76 -6.04 -1.10
CA PRO A 279 -12.13 -4.64 -1.28
C PRO A 279 -11.12 -3.87 -2.13
N THR A 280 -11.47 -2.63 -2.48
CA THR A 280 -10.53 -1.71 -3.13
C THR A 280 -9.29 -1.51 -2.26
N GLY A 281 -8.11 -1.55 -2.86
CA GLY A 281 -6.83 -1.40 -2.15
C GLY A 281 -6.35 -2.65 -1.40
N SER A 282 -7.00 -3.81 -1.56
CA SER A 282 -6.54 -5.08 -0.95
C SER A 282 -5.34 -5.72 -1.65
N GLY A 283 -4.86 -5.16 -2.77
CA GLY A 283 -3.69 -5.64 -3.51
C GLY A 283 -4.00 -6.68 -4.59
N LYS A 284 -5.26 -6.80 -5.05
CA LYS A 284 -5.66 -7.78 -6.09
C LYS A 284 -4.80 -7.68 -7.34
N THR A 285 -4.64 -6.50 -7.91
CA THR A 285 -3.81 -6.25 -9.11
C THR A 285 -2.35 -6.67 -8.88
N THR A 286 -1.80 -6.39 -7.69
CA THR A 286 -0.44 -6.83 -7.33
C THR A 286 -0.32 -8.35 -7.31
N THR A 287 -1.32 -9.05 -6.78
CA THR A 287 -1.35 -10.52 -6.74
C THR A 287 -1.51 -11.11 -8.13
N LEU A 288 -2.42 -10.58 -8.98
CA LEU A 288 -2.54 -11.00 -10.37
C LEU A 288 -1.24 -10.80 -11.15
N ASN A 289 -0.59 -9.65 -11.00
CA ASN A 289 0.69 -9.40 -11.65
C ASN A 289 1.79 -10.35 -11.17
N ALA A 290 1.81 -10.69 -9.87
CA ALA A 290 2.74 -11.69 -9.33
C ALA A 290 2.47 -13.09 -9.92
N ILE A 291 1.20 -13.44 -10.13
CA ILE A 291 0.78 -14.68 -10.81
C ILE A 291 1.27 -14.67 -12.26
N LEU A 292 1.02 -13.60 -13.01
CA LEU A 292 1.45 -13.49 -14.41
C LEU A 292 2.98 -13.53 -14.55
N ASN A 293 3.70 -12.96 -13.59
CA ASN A 293 5.17 -13.03 -13.57
C ASN A 293 5.71 -14.43 -13.28
N GLN A 294 4.89 -15.34 -12.73
CA GLN A 294 5.23 -16.73 -12.49
C GLN A 294 5.01 -17.61 -13.73
N ARG A 295 4.10 -17.19 -14.65
CA ARG A 295 3.77 -17.93 -15.87
C ARG A 295 4.92 -17.89 -16.88
N ASP A 296 4.99 -18.91 -17.75
CA ASP A 296 5.97 -18.97 -18.84
C ASP A 296 5.55 -18.10 -20.03
N ARG A 297 5.72 -16.79 -19.87
CA ARG A 297 5.33 -15.78 -20.86
C ARG A 297 6.03 -15.85 -22.21
N LEU A 298 7.03 -16.73 -22.34
CA LEU A 298 7.71 -16.97 -23.62
C LEU A 298 7.06 -18.10 -24.43
N HIS A 299 6.39 -19.03 -23.76
CA HIS A 299 5.80 -20.21 -24.39
C HIS A 299 4.28 -20.28 -24.22
N GLU A 300 3.68 -19.35 -23.49
CA GLU A 300 2.22 -19.22 -23.32
C GLU A 300 1.71 -17.93 -23.97
N ILE A 301 0.60 -18.01 -24.66
CA ILE A 301 -0.10 -16.85 -25.22
C ILE A 301 -1.02 -16.28 -24.13
N ILE A 302 -0.60 -15.15 -23.56
CA ILE A 302 -1.28 -14.51 -22.44
C ILE A 302 -1.93 -13.20 -22.90
N TYR A 303 -3.23 -13.08 -22.69
CA TYR A 303 -4.00 -11.86 -22.92
C TYR A 303 -4.56 -11.31 -21.61
N THR A 304 -4.52 -9.98 -21.48
CA THR A 304 -5.29 -9.29 -20.43
C THR A 304 -6.30 -8.32 -21.02
N ILE A 305 -7.38 -8.09 -20.30
CA ILE A 305 -8.36 -7.05 -20.59
C ILE A 305 -8.62 -6.24 -19.32
N GLU A 306 -8.32 -4.94 -19.36
CA GLU A 306 -8.21 -4.09 -18.18
C GLU A 306 -8.86 -2.71 -18.41
N ASP A 307 -9.31 -2.07 -17.31
CA ASP A 307 -9.91 -0.74 -17.33
C ASP A 307 -9.45 0.13 -16.13
N PRO A 308 -8.36 0.91 -16.31
CA PRO A 308 -7.35 0.86 -17.37
C PRO A 308 -6.21 -0.11 -17.06
N ILE A 309 -5.24 -0.27 -17.98
CA ILE A 309 -3.97 -0.96 -17.72
C ILE A 309 -3.18 -0.19 -16.67
N GLU A 310 -2.92 -0.83 -15.53
CA GLU A 310 -2.14 -0.21 -14.44
C GLU A 310 -0.63 -0.41 -14.61
N TYR A 311 -0.22 -1.59 -15.09
CA TYR A 311 1.20 -1.97 -15.24
C TYR A 311 1.42 -2.60 -16.60
N LYS A 312 2.51 -2.22 -17.26
CA LYS A 312 2.97 -2.93 -18.47
C LYS A 312 3.70 -4.21 -18.04
N ILE A 313 3.32 -5.33 -18.64
CA ILE A 313 3.93 -6.64 -18.39
C ILE A 313 4.57 -7.12 -19.69
N ASP A 314 5.87 -7.36 -19.66
CA ASP A 314 6.60 -7.82 -20.84
C ASP A 314 6.10 -9.20 -21.29
N PHE A 315 5.98 -9.37 -22.60
CA PHE A 315 5.52 -10.62 -23.26
C PHE A 315 4.06 -10.98 -22.95
N VAL A 316 3.24 -10.01 -22.54
CA VAL A 316 1.80 -10.15 -22.35
C VAL A 316 1.08 -9.16 -23.26
N THR A 317 0.08 -9.61 -23.99
CA THR A 317 -0.75 -8.71 -24.81
C THR A 317 -1.86 -8.15 -23.95
N GLN A 318 -1.81 -6.84 -23.68
CA GLN A 318 -2.74 -6.16 -22.79
C GLN A 318 -3.71 -5.30 -23.60
N TYR A 319 -5.01 -5.57 -23.44
CA TYR A 319 -6.10 -4.79 -24.04
C TYR A 319 -6.68 -3.83 -23.01
N GLN A 320 -6.73 -2.55 -23.37
CA GLN A 320 -7.38 -1.54 -22.55
C GLN A 320 -8.79 -1.26 -23.08
N ILE A 321 -9.76 -1.30 -22.19
CA ILE A 321 -11.14 -0.93 -22.48
C ILE A 321 -11.23 0.52 -22.95
N ASN A 322 -12.08 0.75 -23.94
CA ASN A 322 -12.42 2.07 -24.43
C ASN A 322 -13.91 2.08 -24.85
N GLU A 323 -14.78 2.35 -23.90
CA GLU A 323 -16.23 2.36 -24.13
C GLU A 323 -16.65 3.39 -25.18
N ALA A 324 -15.94 4.53 -25.27
CA ALA A 324 -16.20 5.57 -26.25
C ALA A 324 -16.01 5.08 -27.70
N SER A 325 -15.11 4.11 -27.92
CA SER A 325 -14.90 3.46 -29.23
C SER A 325 -15.72 2.18 -29.41
N GLY A 326 -16.53 1.78 -28.42
CA GLY A 326 -17.29 0.53 -28.43
C GLY A 326 -16.48 -0.71 -28.05
N PHE A 327 -15.20 -0.55 -27.63
CA PHE A 327 -14.39 -1.66 -27.17
C PHE A 327 -14.65 -1.93 -25.67
N THR A 328 -15.67 -2.74 -25.42
CA THR A 328 -16.10 -3.17 -24.08
C THR A 328 -15.40 -4.45 -23.62
N PHE A 329 -15.56 -4.83 -22.34
CA PHE A 329 -15.07 -6.13 -21.83
C PHE A 329 -15.61 -7.30 -22.65
N SER A 330 -16.88 -7.28 -23.01
CA SER A 330 -17.53 -8.32 -23.83
C SER A 330 -16.90 -8.44 -25.21
N GLU A 331 -16.75 -7.33 -25.92
CA GLU A 331 -16.14 -7.34 -27.25
C GLU A 331 -14.65 -7.73 -27.20
N GLY A 332 -13.92 -7.27 -26.20
CA GLY A 332 -12.54 -7.66 -25.96
C GLY A 332 -12.41 -9.16 -25.72
N MET A 333 -13.25 -9.74 -24.86
CA MET A 333 -13.26 -11.17 -24.60
C MET A 333 -13.61 -12.00 -25.82
N LYS A 334 -14.62 -11.57 -26.62
CA LYS A 334 -14.94 -12.22 -27.91
C LYS A 334 -13.77 -12.21 -28.88
N SER A 335 -12.99 -11.15 -28.86
CA SER A 335 -11.78 -11.03 -29.70
C SER A 335 -10.68 -11.96 -29.19
N ILE A 336 -10.38 -11.95 -27.88
CA ILE A 336 -9.36 -12.80 -27.26
C ILE A 336 -9.64 -14.28 -27.52
N MET A 337 -10.87 -14.74 -27.33
CA MET A 337 -11.28 -16.13 -27.55
C MET A 337 -11.05 -16.66 -28.98
N ARG A 338 -10.82 -15.78 -29.95
CA ARG A 338 -10.51 -16.15 -31.35
C ARG A 338 -9.02 -16.07 -31.68
N GLN A 339 -8.19 -15.75 -30.69
CA GLN A 339 -6.74 -15.55 -30.86
C GLN A 339 -5.89 -16.64 -30.19
N ASP A 340 -6.50 -17.84 -29.99
CA ASP A 340 -5.85 -19.02 -29.43
C ASP A 340 -5.09 -18.75 -28.12
N PRO A 341 -5.77 -18.24 -27.07
CA PRO A 341 -5.13 -17.92 -25.80
C PRO A 341 -4.87 -19.17 -24.95
N ASP A 342 -3.74 -19.25 -24.26
CA ASP A 342 -3.52 -20.21 -23.16
C ASP A 342 -4.06 -19.64 -21.84
N VAL A 343 -3.79 -18.35 -21.60
CA VAL A 343 -4.14 -17.65 -20.37
C VAL A 343 -4.89 -16.35 -20.66
N ILE A 344 -6.00 -16.17 -19.99
CA ILE A 344 -6.81 -14.96 -20.08
C ILE A 344 -6.90 -14.31 -18.70
N VAL A 345 -6.60 -13.01 -18.63
CA VAL A 345 -6.80 -12.21 -17.41
C VAL A 345 -7.89 -11.18 -17.65
N ILE A 346 -8.96 -11.29 -16.88
CA ILE A 346 -10.02 -10.29 -16.83
C ILE A 346 -9.73 -9.41 -15.62
N GLY A 347 -9.33 -8.15 -15.84
CA GLY A 347 -8.92 -7.24 -14.78
C GLY A 347 -9.93 -7.18 -13.63
N GLU A 348 -11.22 -7.06 -13.98
CA GLU A 348 -12.32 -7.08 -13.02
C GLU A 348 -13.62 -7.52 -13.68
N MET A 349 -14.37 -8.39 -13.01
CA MET A 349 -15.74 -8.76 -13.42
C MET A 349 -16.74 -7.93 -12.62
N ARG A 350 -17.36 -6.94 -13.28
CA ARG A 350 -18.32 -6.01 -12.66
C ARG A 350 -19.77 -6.39 -12.87
N ASP A 351 -20.04 -7.04 -13.98
CA ASP A 351 -21.39 -7.33 -14.46
C ASP A 351 -21.58 -8.80 -14.87
N ARG A 352 -22.84 -9.13 -15.12
CA ARG A 352 -23.26 -10.47 -15.53
C ARG A 352 -22.52 -10.96 -16.77
N GLU A 353 -22.33 -10.11 -17.78
CA GLU A 353 -21.77 -10.52 -19.07
C GLU A 353 -20.29 -10.91 -18.93
N SER A 354 -19.50 -10.14 -18.19
CA SER A 354 -18.10 -10.43 -17.91
C SER A 354 -17.93 -11.73 -17.11
N ILE A 355 -18.80 -11.97 -16.11
CA ILE A 355 -18.81 -13.20 -15.32
C ILE A 355 -19.13 -14.42 -16.19
N LEU A 356 -20.23 -14.37 -16.97
CA LEU A 356 -20.61 -15.50 -17.81
C LEU A 356 -19.59 -15.80 -18.90
N THR A 357 -18.97 -14.77 -19.46
CA THR A 357 -17.95 -14.96 -20.50
C THR A 357 -16.66 -15.53 -19.92
N GLY A 358 -16.22 -15.08 -18.73
CA GLY A 358 -15.07 -15.65 -18.04
C GLY A 358 -15.28 -17.10 -17.67
N LEU A 359 -16.46 -17.49 -17.14
CA LEU A 359 -16.80 -18.88 -16.85
C LEU A 359 -16.80 -19.77 -18.11
N LYS A 360 -17.36 -19.28 -19.22
CA LYS A 360 -17.36 -20.00 -20.49
C LYS A 360 -15.95 -20.21 -21.03
N ALA A 361 -15.09 -19.19 -20.93
CA ALA A 361 -13.69 -19.28 -21.33
C ALA A 361 -12.95 -20.34 -20.51
N ALA A 362 -13.11 -20.36 -19.19
CA ALA A 362 -12.53 -21.37 -18.34
C ALA A 362 -13.06 -22.79 -18.64
N HIS A 363 -14.36 -22.92 -18.90
CA HIS A 363 -14.99 -24.19 -19.24
C HIS A 363 -14.54 -24.74 -20.60
N SER A 364 -14.19 -23.85 -21.54
CA SER A 364 -13.69 -24.24 -22.87
C SER A 364 -12.19 -24.61 -22.88
N GLY A 365 -11.55 -24.69 -21.74
CA GLY A 365 -10.19 -25.22 -21.61
C GLY A 365 -9.07 -24.19 -21.45
N HIS A 366 -9.41 -22.93 -21.17
CA HIS A 366 -8.43 -21.87 -20.91
C HIS A 366 -8.17 -21.67 -19.41
N MET A 367 -7.00 -21.19 -19.06
CA MET A 367 -6.74 -20.69 -17.70
C MET A 367 -7.21 -19.25 -17.60
N VAL A 368 -8.21 -18.99 -16.77
CA VAL A 368 -8.79 -17.66 -16.58
C VAL A 368 -8.51 -17.14 -15.19
N PHE A 369 -7.84 -15.99 -15.09
CA PHE A 369 -7.66 -15.24 -13.86
C PHE A 369 -8.56 -14.00 -13.85
N SER A 370 -9.17 -13.70 -12.71
CA SER A 370 -9.96 -12.47 -12.59
C SER A 370 -10.05 -11.96 -11.16
N THR A 371 -10.65 -10.75 -11.01
CA THR A 371 -10.93 -10.18 -9.70
C THR A 371 -12.41 -9.86 -9.50
N LEU A 372 -12.82 -9.89 -8.21
CA LEU A 372 -14.12 -9.41 -7.75
C LEU A 372 -13.96 -8.53 -6.51
N HIS A 373 -14.88 -7.58 -6.33
CA HIS A 373 -14.95 -6.75 -5.13
C HIS A 373 -15.87 -7.39 -4.08
N THR A 374 -15.46 -8.51 -3.51
CA THR A 374 -16.18 -9.19 -2.44
C THR A 374 -15.29 -9.35 -1.21
N PRO A 375 -15.82 -9.32 0.02
CA PRO A 375 -15.03 -9.32 1.24
C PRO A 375 -14.34 -10.66 1.55
N ASN A 376 -14.89 -11.78 1.08
CA ASN A 376 -14.39 -13.13 1.31
C ASN A 376 -14.71 -14.05 0.13
N SER A 377 -14.19 -15.28 0.16
CA SER A 377 -14.34 -16.28 -0.89
C SER A 377 -15.79 -16.74 -1.04
N PHE A 378 -16.53 -16.88 0.05
CA PHE A 378 -17.95 -17.24 0.03
C PHE A 378 -18.81 -16.23 -0.73
N MET A 379 -18.68 -14.94 -0.38
CA MET A 379 -19.43 -13.87 -1.05
C MET A 379 -19.10 -13.74 -2.54
N ALA A 380 -17.92 -14.18 -2.95
CA ALA A 380 -17.57 -14.24 -4.38
C ALA A 380 -18.44 -15.27 -5.12
N MET A 381 -18.68 -16.42 -4.52
CA MET A 381 -19.56 -17.45 -5.11
C MET A 381 -21.02 -17.00 -5.14
N GLU A 382 -21.49 -16.36 -4.06
CA GLU A 382 -22.82 -15.77 -3.99
C GLU A 382 -23.00 -14.71 -5.12
N ARG A 383 -22.00 -13.84 -5.28
CA ARG A 383 -22.01 -12.82 -6.35
C ARG A 383 -22.12 -13.45 -7.74
N ILE A 384 -21.34 -14.50 -8.03
CA ILE A 384 -21.40 -15.19 -9.31
C ILE A 384 -22.76 -15.85 -9.52
N ARG A 385 -23.33 -16.45 -8.49
CA ARG A 385 -24.66 -17.06 -8.54
C ARG A 385 -25.75 -16.01 -8.81
N ASP A 386 -25.73 -14.90 -8.09
CA ASP A 386 -26.74 -13.84 -8.19
C ASP A 386 -26.71 -13.15 -9.56
N GLU A 387 -25.54 -13.06 -10.17
CA GLU A 387 -25.39 -12.60 -11.55
C GLU A 387 -25.78 -13.68 -12.60
N GLY A 388 -26.28 -14.83 -12.16
CA GLY A 388 -26.78 -15.91 -13.02
C GLY A 388 -25.68 -16.78 -13.62
N GLY A 389 -24.54 -16.89 -12.94
CA GLY A 389 -23.48 -17.85 -13.29
C GLY A 389 -24.01 -19.29 -13.23
N ASP A 390 -23.66 -20.10 -14.22
CA ASP A 390 -24.00 -21.51 -14.22
C ASP A 390 -23.18 -22.24 -13.13
N LEU A 391 -23.86 -22.72 -12.10
CA LEU A 391 -23.23 -23.37 -10.94
C LEU A 391 -22.52 -24.67 -11.30
N PHE A 392 -22.96 -25.37 -12.34
CA PHE A 392 -22.27 -26.56 -12.83
C PHE A 392 -20.96 -26.15 -13.49
N ILE A 393 -20.98 -25.19 -14.41
CA ILE A 393 -19.78 -24.65 -15.04
C ILE A 393 -18.82 -24.12 -13.97
N LEU A 394 -19.31 -23.34 -13.00
CA LEU A 394 -18.50 -22.81 -11.91
C LEU A 394 -17.82 -23.93 -11.12
N ALA A 395 -18.56 -24.95 -10.68
CA ALA A 395 -18.03 -26.04 -9.89
C ALA A 395 -16.94 -26.85 -10.61
N TYR A 396 -17.08 -27.02 -11.91
CA TYR A 396 -16.14 -27.81 -12.69
C TYR A 396 -14.97 -27.00 -13.25
N SER A 397 -15.09 -25.68 -13.32
CA SER A 397 -14.01 -24.80 -13.81
C SER A 397 -13.23 -24.11 -12.69
N LEU A 398 -13.82 -23.88 -11.51
CA LEU A 398 -13.14 -23.19 -10.43
C LEU A 398 -11.93 -23.97 -9.94
N SER A 399 -10.76 -23.36 -10.02
CA SER A 399 -9.50 -23.90 -9.49
C SER A 399 -9.22 -23.36 -8.09
N GLY A 400 -9.50 -22.06 -7.85
CA GLY A 400 -9.29 -21.47 -6.55
C GLY A 400 -9.82 -20.06 -6.43
N VAL A 401 -9.97 -19.65 -5.19
CA VAL A 401 -10.30 -18.29 -4.79
C VAL A 401 -9.35 -17.86 -3.69
N VAL A 402 -8.73 -16.69 -3.85
CA VAL A 402 -7.94 -16.04 -2.81
C VAL A 402 -8.63 -14.72 -2.46
N ALA A 403 -9.29 -14.70 -1.31
CA ALA A 403 -9.81 -13.46 -0.75
C ALA A 403 -8.72 -12.81 0.11
N GLN A 404 -8.47 -11.51 -0.10
CA GLN A 404 -7.35 -10.86 0.53
C GLN A 404 -7.67 -9.47 1.07
N ARG A 405 -6.97 -9.13 2.15
CA ARG A 405 -6.90 -7.80 2.74
C ARG A 405 -5.46 -7.41 3.01
N LEU A 406 -5.16 -6.12 2.97
CA LEU A 406 -3.85 -5.60 3.36
C LEU A 406 -3.94 -5.05 4.77
N VAL A 407 -3.14 -5.63 5.68
CA VAL A 407 -2.98 -5.19 7.06
C VAL A 407 -1.62 -4.53 7.28
N PRO A 408 -1.49 -3.54 8.16
CA PRO A 408 -0.21 -2.94 8.51
C PRO A 408 0.77 -3.99 9.02
N LYS A 409 1.97 -4.05 8.44
CA LYS A 409 3.05 -4.93 8.88
C LYS A 409 3.88 -4.25 9.97
N LEU A 410 4.23 -4.98 11.03
CA LEU A 410 5.11 -4.49 12.06
C LEU A 410 6.49 -4.12 11.52
N CYS A 411 7.00 -3.00 11.98
CA CYS A 411 8.38 -2.58 11.71
C CYS A 411 9.38 -3.50 12.42
N SER A 412 10.61 -3.51 11.94
CA SER A 412 11.70 -4.26 12.60
C SER A 412 12.02 -3.79 14.04
N CYS A 413 11.49 -2.63 14.45
CA CYS A 413 11.58 -2.15 15.85
C CYS A 413 10.48 -2.71 16.76
N LYS A 414 9.70 -3.71 16.28
CA LYS A 414 8.72 -4.42 17.09
C LYS A 414 9.34 -5.00 18.35
N GLN A 415 8.55 -5.08 19.41
CA GLN A 415 8.99 -5.62 20.70
C GLN A 415 8.21 -6.89 21.04
N PRO A 416 8.84 -7.90 21.66
CA PRO A 416 8.12 -9.08 22.13
C PRO A 416 7.06 -8.67 23.15
N CYS A 417 5.88 -9.26 23.05
CA CYS A 417 4.81 -9.08 24.01
C CYS A 417 4.12 -10.41 24.31
N THR A 418 3.45 -10.46 25.45
CA THR A 418 2.55 -11.56 25.83
C THR A 418 1.12 -11.02 25.79
N VAL A 419 0.23 -11.70 25.09
CA VAL A 419 -1.21 -11.43 25.17
C VAL A 419 -1.76 -12.32 26.29
N GLU A 420 -2.62 -11.79 27.14
CA GLU A 420 -3.21 -12.58 28.23
C GLU A 420 -3.88 -13.86 27.71
N ASP A 421 -3.67 -14.97 28.39
CA ASP A 421 -4.24 -16.26 28.04
C ASP A 421 -5.77 -16.17 27.85
N GLY A 422 -6.25 -16.75 26.74
CA GLY A 422 -7.67 -16.70 26.37
C GLY A 422 -8.12 -15.44 25.63
N LYS A 423 -7.26 -14.41 25.48
CA LYS A 423 -7.59 -13.22 24.67
C LYS A 423 -7.18 -13.34 23.20
N VAL A 424 -6.36 -14.31 22.85
CA VAL A 424 -5.97 -14.57 21.46
C VAL A 424 -6.91 -15.59 20.86
N PHE A 425 -7.98 -15.14 20.25
CA PHE A 425 -9.01 -16.04 19.71
C PHE A 425 -8.68 -16.66 18.34
N PHE A 426 -7.57 -16.30 17.72
CA PHE A 426 -7.17 -16.80 16.39
C PHE A 426 -5.81 -17.54 16.38
N ALA A 427 -5.07 -17.55 17.49
CA ALA A 427 -3.78 -18.23 17.58
C ALA A 427 -3.70 -19.08 18.85
N THR A 428 -2.94 -20.14 18.80
CA THR A 428 -2.73 -21.06 19.94
C THR A 428 -1.69 -20.55 20.93
N GLU A 429 -0.82 -19.64 20.50
CA GLU A 429 0.22 -19.04 21.31
C GLU A 429 -0.13 -17.63 21.74
N SER A 430 0.08 -17.34 23.04
CA SER A 430 -0.08 -15.99 23.59
C SER A 430 1.15 -15.11 23.38
N TYR A 431 2.21 -15.64 22.81
CA TYR A 431 3.44 -14.92 22.47
C TYR A 431 3.36 -14.29 21.09
N GLY A 432 3.63 -12.99 21.00
CA GLY A 432 3.67 -12.26 19.76
C GLY A 432 4.57 -11.03 19.85
N TYR A 433 4.27 -10.08 19.01
CA TYR A 433 4.99 -8.80 18.97
C TYR A 433 3.98 -7.65 18.94
N GLU A 434 4.34 -6.59 19.64
CA GLU A 434 3.63 -5.31 19.60
C GLU A 434 4.42 -4.25 18.82
N LYS A 435 3.73 -3.17 18.47
CA LYS A 435 4.34 -2.04 17.76
C LYS A 435 5.34 -1.32 18.64
N GLY A 436 6.58 -1.22 18.18
CA GLY A 436 7.57 -0.30 18.72
C GLY A 436 7.38 1.12 18.13
N GLY A 437 8.47 1.85 18.04
CA GLY A 437 8.53 3.15 17.38
C GLY A 437 9.98 3.50 17.05
N CYS A 438 10.30 3.79 15.80
CA CYS A 438 11.63 4.23 15.39
C CYS A 438 11.54 5.19 14.20
N ILE A 439 12.65 5.84 13.87
CA ILE A 439 12.74 6.79 12.74
C ILE A 439 12.35 6.13 11.42
N ARG A 440 12.70 4.84 11.22
CA ARG A 440 12.37 4.09 9.99
C ARG A 440 10.88 4.01 9.73
N CYS A 441 10.08 3.79 10.77
CA CYS A 441 8.62 3.72 10.68
C CYS A 441 7.92 5.04 11.03
N ASN A 442 8.65 6.15 11.16
CA ASN A 442 8.12 7.44 11.66
C ASN A 442 7.36 7.28 12.98
N PHE A 443 7.89 6.47 13.90
CA PHE A 443 7.30 6.16 15.22
C PHE A 443 5.89 5.57 15.19
N THR A 444 5.41 5.13 14.02
CA THR A 444 4.11 4.46 13.89
C THR A 444 4.14 3.01 14.36
N GLY A 445 5.31 2.40 14.44
CA GLY A 445 5.50 0.98 14.71
C GLY A 445 5.26 0.07 13.50
N TYR A 446 4.84 0.62 12.34
CA TYR A 446 4.51 -0.15 11.15
C TYR A 446 5.39 0.25 9.96
N SER A 447 5.70 -0.72 9.10
CA SER A 447 6.47 -0.51 7.87
C SER A 447 6.05 -1.53 6.81
N GLY A 448 5.33 -1.06 5.80
CA GLY A 448 4.75 -1.91 4.76
C GLY A 448 3.43 -2.56 5.17
N ARG A 449 2.98 -3.51 4.35
CA ARG A 449 1.71 -4.23 4.52
C ARG A 449 1.91 -5.72 4.37
N ALA A 450 1.12 -6.51 5.10
CA ALA A 450 1.02 -7.96 4.99
C ALA A 450 -0.33 -8.36 4.40
N LEU A 451 -0.39 -9.55 3.79
CA LEU A 451 -1.64 -10.10 3.27
C LEU A 451 -2.32 -10.95 4.34
N LEU A 452 -3.53 -10.56 4.70
CA LEU A 452 -4.47 -11.37 5.46
C LEU A 452 -5.41 -12.03 4.45
N MET A 453 -5.53 -13.37 4.46
CA MET A 453 -6.10 -14.13 3.36
C MET A 453 -7.08 -15.20 3.82
N ASP A 454 -8.06 -15.47 2.97
CA ASP A 454 -8.95 -16.62 2.99
C ASP A 454 -8.83 -17.33 1.64
N MET A 455 -8.50 -18.61 1.63
CA MET A 455 -8.20 -19.35 0.41
C MET A 455 -9.03 -20.62 0.30
N VAL A 456 -9.55 -20.82 -0.90
CA VAL A 456 -10.24 -22.02 -1.30
C VAL A 456 -9.61 -22.57 -2.57
N PHE A 457 -9.21 -23.83 -2.54
CA PHE A 457 -8.70 -24.54 -3.71
C PHE A 457 -9.56 -25.78 -3.97
N ILE A 458 -10.04 -25.90 -5.20
CA ILE A 458 -10.87 -27.01 -5.63
C ILE A 458 -10.04 -27.97 -6.50
N PRO A 459 -9.68 -29.15 -5.98
CA PRO A 459 -8.91 -30.13 -6.75
C PRO A 459 -9.67 -30.63 -8.00
N GLY A 460 -8.93 -31.19 -8.96
CA GLY A 460 -9.49 -31.73 -10.18
C GLY A 460 -10.31 -33.03 -9.99
N ASP A 461 -10.35 -33.64 -8.80
CA ASP A 461 -11.13 -34.85 -8.53
C ASP A 461 -12.63 -34.63 -8.75
N MET A 462 -13.21 -35.44 -9.63
CA MET A 462 -14.60 -35.31 -10.05
C MET A 462 -15.59 -35.45 -8.89
N ARG A 463 -15.26 -36.27 -7.86
CA ARG A 463 -16.12 -36.44 -6.68
C ARG A 463 -16.12 -35.19 -5.83
N VAL A 464 -14.97 -34.56 -5.64
CA VAL A 464 -14.85 -33.29 -4.91
C VAL A 464 -15.62 -32.21 -5.66
N ARG A 465 -15.46 -32.07 -6.96
CA ARG A 465 -16.17 -31.09 -7.81
C ARG A 465 -17.68 -31.32 -7.79
N TYR A 466 -18.15 -32.56 -7.80
CA TYR A 466 -19.57 -32.86 -7.67
C TYR A 466 -20.12 -32.50 -6.28
N GLN A 467 -19.39 -32.80 -5.22
CA GLN A 467 -19.76 -32.35 -3.86
C GLN A 467 -19.81 -30.82 -3.77
N PHE A 468 -18.84 -30.15 -4.38
CA PHE A 468 -18.82 -28.68 -4.46
C PHE A 468 -20.02 -28.13 -5.23
N TYR A 469 -20.37 -28.73 -6.38
CA TYR A 469 -21.59 -28.40 -7.11
C TYR A 469 -22.87 -28.55 -6.25
N LEU A 470 -22.99 -29.64 -5.51
CA LEU A 470 -24.11 -29.85 -4.60
C LEU A 470 -24.16 -28.81 -3.48
N ALA A 471 -22.99 -28.43 -2.94
CA ALA A 471 -22.88 -27.39 -1.96
C ALA A 471 -23.35 -26.02 -2.50
N LEU A 472 -22.95 -25.66 -3.73
CA LEU A 472 -23.39 -24.43 -4.39
C LEU A 472 -24.89 -24.42 -4.69
N LYS A 473 -25.48 -25.58 -5.03
CA LYS A 473 -26.90 -25.71 -5.39
C LYS A 473 -27.82 -25.62 -4.19
N ASN A 474 -27.41 -26.11 -3.03
CA ASN A 474 -28.22 -26.16 -1.83
C ASN A 474 -28.07 -24.85 -1.05
N SER A 475 -29.17 -24.17 -0.78
CA SER A 475 -29.22 -22.82 -0.14
C SER A 475 -28.68 -22.72 1.29
N THR A 476 -28.15 -23.80 1.89
CA THR A 476 -27.41 -23.81 3.16
C THR A 476 -25.91 -23.65 2.97
N VAL A 477 -25.52 -22.84 2.03
CA VAL A 477 -24.21 -22.76 1.39
C VAL A 477 -23.07 -22.43 2.38
N PHE A 478 -23.31 -21.65 3.44
CA PHE A 478 -22.22 -21.25 4.33
C PHE A 478 -21.56 -22.45 5.02
N LYS A 479 -22.34 -23.36 5.64
CA LYS A 479 -21.80 -24.56 6.30
C LYS A 479 -21.11 -25.52 5.32
N ALA A 480 -21.64 -25.62 4.09
CA ALA A 480 -21.04 -26.47 3.08
C ALA A 480 -19.74 -25.86 2.53
N TRP A 481 -19.67 -24.52 2.46
CA TRP A 481 -18.49 -23.79 2.03
C TRP A 481 -17.30 -23.95 2.99
N GLU A 482 -17.54 -23.98 4.30
CA GLU A 482 -16.50 -24.15 5.32
C GLU A 482 -15.63 -25.38 5.07
N HIS A 483 -16.20 -26.46 4.53
CA HIS A 483 -15.45 -27.68 4.17
C HIS A 483 -14.47 -27.50 3.01
N PHE A 484 -14.63 -26.47 2.20
CA PHE A 484 -13.74 -26.17 1.07
C PHE A 484 -12.70 -25.10 1.38
N ILE A 485 -12.79 -24.42 2.53
CA ILE A 485 -11.78 -23.47 2.96
C ILE A 485 -10.47 -24.23 3.24
N THR A 486 -9.48 -23.98 2.40
CA THR A 486 -8.15 -24.59 2.55
C THR A 486 -7.32 -23.83 3.57
N PHE A 487 -7.50 -22.50 3.66
CA PHE A 487 -6.79 -21.64 4.59
C PHE A 487 -7.68 -20.44 4.95
N SER A 488 -8.14 -20.40 6.19
CA SER A 488 -9.09 -19.39 6.65
C SER A 488 -8.40 -18.07 7.06
N TYR A 489 -9.17 -17.00 7.17
CA TYR A 489 -8.69 -15.74 7.75
C TYR A 489 -8.14 -15.92 9.17
N PHE A 490 -8.67 -16.86 9.97
CA PHE A 490 -8.14 -17.20 11.30
C PHE A 490 -6.73 -17.79 11.22
N GLN A 491 -6.53 -18.79 10.38
CA GLN A 491 -5.23 -19.41 10.17
C GLN A 491 -4.22 -18.41 9.60
N SER A 492 -4.68 -17.51 8.71
CA SER A 492 -3.86 -16.44 8.19
C SER A 492 -3.47 -15.43 9.27
N ALA A 493 -4.40 -15.06 10.15
CA ALA A 493 -4.12 -14.18 11.28
C ALA A 493 -3.16 -14.81 12.28
N ALA A 494 -3.35 -16.10 12.61
CA ALA A 494 -2.44 -16.87 13.45
C ALA A 494 -1.03 -16.85 12.87
N TYR A 495 -0.88 -17.20 11.59
CA TYR A 495 0.40 -17.18 10.89
C TYR A 495 1.08 -15.80 10.95
N LEU A 496 0.34 -14.72 10.70
CA LEU A 496 0.88 -13.36 10.73
C LEU A 496 1.32 -12.93 12.14
N PHE A 497 0.58 -13.33 13.17
CA PHE A 497 0.86 -13.02 14.56
C PHE A 497 2.08 -13.82 15.07
N GLU A 498 2.08 -15.14 14.92
CA GLU A 498 3.14 -16.05 15.39
C GLU A 498 4.49 -15.75 14.72
N ASN A 499 4.47 -15.32 13.46
CA ASN A 499 5.69 -14.88 12.75
C ASN A 499 6.05 -13.41 13.03
N GLY A 500 5.30 -12.73 13.90
CA GLY A 500 5.56 -11.34 14.27
C GLY A 500 5.49 -10.38 13.08
N LEU A 501 4.61 -10.67 12.12
CA LEU A 501 4.37 -9.81 10.96
C LEU A 501 3.32 -8.75 11.28
N CYS A 502 2.35 -9.06 12.13
CA CYS A 502 1.30 -8.14 12.57
C CYS A 502 1.05 -8.28 14.08
N ASP A 503 0.53 -7.23 14.70
CA ASP A 503 0.15 -7.25 16.11
C ASP A 503 -1.29 -7.76 16.29
N TYR A 504 -1.58 -8.19 17.52
CA TYR A 504 -2.89 -8.73 17.90
C TYR A 504 -4.02 -7.73 17.65
N GLU A 505 -3.84 -6.46 18.06
CA GLU A 505 -4.88 -5.42 17.95
C GLU A 505 -5.32 -5.20 16.49
N THR A 506 -4.35 -5.16 15.58
CA THR A 506 -4.60 -5.00 14.14
C THR A 506 -5.39 -6.19 13.58
N LEU A 507 -4.94 -7.42 13.87
CA LEU A 507 -5.57 -8.64 13.35
C LEU A 507 -6.97 -8.86 13.92
N SER A 508 -7.15 -8.66 15.22
CA SER A 508 -8.47 -8.78 15.87
C SER A 508 -9.48 -7.81 15.28
N ARG A 509 -9.09 -6.55 15.06
CA ARG A 509 -9.96 -5.55 14.44
C ARG A 509 -10.38 -5.95 13.03
N GLU A 510 -9.47 -6.49 12.23
CA GLU A 510 -9.79 -6.96 10.88
C GLU A 510 -10.71 -8.17 10.90
N LEU A 511 -10.47 -9.15 11.76
CA LEU A 511 -11.34 -10.31 11.89
C LEU A 511 -12.74 -9.93 12.34
N LEU A 512 -12.86 -9.03 13.33
CA LEU A 512 -14.16 -8.50 13.76
C LEU A 512 -14.89 -7.77 12.62
N SER A 513 -14.17 -7.01 11.79
CA SER A 513 -14.75 -6.34 10.63
C SER A 513 -15.27 -7.32 9.56
N LEU A 514 -14.78 -8.55 9.56
CA LEU A 514 -15.21 -9.64 8.70
C LEU A 514 -16.38 -10.46 9.30
N GLY A 515 -16.85 -10.09 10.49
CA GLY A 515 -17.96 -10.76 11.17
C GLY A 515 -17.54 -11.95 12.04
N TYR A 516 -16.24 -12.16 12.24
CA TYR A 516 -15.77 -13.14 13.21
C TYR A 516 -15.95 -12.61 14.62
N VAL A 517 -16.62 -13.36 15.46
CA VAL A 517 -16.92 -12.99 16.86
C VAL A 517 -16.05 -13.82 17.79
N HIS A 518 -15.63 -13.24 18.89
CA HIS A 518 -15.05 -13.98 19.99
C HIS A 518 -16.13 -14.97 20.51
N GLU A 519 -15.92 -16.26 20.35
CA GLU A 519 -16.70 -17.23 21.12
C GLU A 519 -16.23 -17.10 22.58
N THR A 520 -17.07 -16.48 23.41
CA THR A 520 -16.84 -16.32 24.86
C THR A 520 -16.97 -17.65 25.58
#